data_a8a1376418278a8dba3c244ef4d58790
#
_entry.id   a8a1376418278a8dba3c244ef4d58790
#
_cell.length_a   1.000
_cell.length_b   1.000
_cell.length_c   1.000
_cell.angle_alpha   90.00
_cell.angle_beta   90.00
_cell.angle_gamma   90.00
#
_symmetry.space_group_name_H-M   'P 1'
#
loop_
_entity.id
_entity.type
_entity.pdbx_description
1 polymer ?
#
loop_
_entity_poly.entity_id
_entity_poly.type
_entity_poly.pdbx_seq_one_letter_code
_entity_poly.pdbx_strand_id
1 'polypeptide(L)'
;MDIIEIKNLEIFANHGVFPEENVLGQKFVVSAKLYTSTRKAGLTDELTASIHYGEVSQMITKFTKEHTYKLLETLAENLCQMLLHEFPLMNAITLRIEKPWAPVGLPLDTVAVEITRGWHTAYVAFGSNLGDKKKYIDDGIQGLRNTPDCEVEAISEYLVT
;
A
#
# COMPACT_ATOMS: atom_id res chain seq x y z
N MET A 1 -3.12 17.02 -4.59
CA MET A 1 -3.54 15.65 -4.23
C MET A 1 -4.41 15.77 -3.01
N ASP A 2 -5.61 15.18 -3.04
CA ASP A 2 -6.57 15.27 -1.94
C ASP A 2 -6.41 14.07 -1.01
N ILE A 3 -7.06 14.11 0.15
CA ILE A 3 -6.94 13.06 1.16
C ILE A 3 -8.34 12.63 1.61
N ILE A 4 -8.58 11.31 1.60
CA ILE A 4 -9.66 10.67 2.34
C ILE A 4 -9.02 10.06 3.58
N GLU A 5 -9.50 10.40 4.78
CA GLU A 5 -8.89 9.96 6.04
C GLU A 5 -9.81 8.98 6.78
N ILE A 6 -9.23 7.82 7.15
CA ILE A 6 -9.79 6.89 8.13
C ILE A 6 -8.99 7.09 9.40
N LYS A 7 -9.67 7.37 10.52
CA LYS A 7 -9.02 7.72 11.77
C LYS A 7 -9.46 6.82 12.91
N ASN A 8 -8.48 6.27 13.62
CA ASN A 8 -8.67 5.49 14.83
C ASN A 8 -9.59 4.27 14.65
N LEU A 9 -9.39 3.50 13.57
CA LEU A 9 -10.08 2.22 13.38
C LEU A 9 -9.54 1.20 14.40
N GLU A 10 -10.36 0.83 15.38
CA GLU A 10 -9.98 -0.14 16.40
C GLU A 10 -10.15 -1.58 15.92
N ILE A 11 -9.11 -2.39 16.09
CA ILE A 11 -9.08 -3.79 15.66
C ILE A 11 -8.46 -4.63 16.78
N PHE A 12 -9.09 -5.75 17.13
CA PHE A 12 -8.49 -6.74 18.00
C PHE A 12 -7.82 -7.82 17.15
N ALA A 13 -6.50 -8.04 17.35
CA ALA A 13 -5.69 -8.93 16.54
C ALA A 13 -4.49 -9.50 17.32
N ASN A 14 -3.74 -10.42 16.67
CA ASN A 14 -2.74 -11.28 17.34
C ASN A 14 -1.33 -11.03 16.78
N HIS A 15 -0.87 -9.77 16.76
CA HIS A 15 0.48 -9.42 16.33
C HIS A 15 1.39 -9.13 17.51
N GLY A 16 2.66 -9.56 17.40
CA GLY A 16 3.70 -9.29 18.39
C GLY A 16 4.80 -10.31 18.37
N VAL A 17 5.89 -9.99 19.05
CA VAL A 17 7.08 -10.83 19.16
C VAL A 17 6.89 -11.94 20.21
N PHE A 18 6.16 -11.63 21.30
CA PHE A 18 5.93 -12.59 22.38
C PHE A 18 4.83 -13.59 22.00
N PRO A 19 5.04 -14.89 22.27
CA PRO A 19 4.02 -15.92 21.99
C PRO A 19 2.66 -15.61 22.64
N GLU A 20 2.64 -15.00 23.81
CA GLU A 20 1.45 -14.63 24.55
C GLU A 20 0.60 -13.62 23.78
N GLU A 21 1.23 -12.68 23.06
CA GLU A 21 0.53 -11.70 22.22
C GLU A 21 -0.18 -12.38 21.04
N ASN A 22 0.43 -13.45 20.51
CA ASN A 22 -0.13 -14.18 19.38
C ASN A 22 -1.31 -15.10 19.79
N VAL A 23 -1.40 -15.48 21.07
CA VAL A 23 -2.47 -16.31 21.62
C VAL A 23 -3.61 -15.45 22.18
N LEU A 24 -3.28 -14.49 23.03
CA LEU A 24 -4.27 -13.67 23.75
C LEU A 24 -4.82 -12.54 22.86
N GLY A 25 -4.02 -12.02 21.95
CA GLY A 25 -4.35 -10.86 21.14
C GLY A 25 -4.41 -9.57 21.95
N GLN A 26 -4.56 -8.46 21.27
CA GLN A 26 -4.71 -7.13 21.86
C GLN A 26 -5.33 -6.14 20.91
N LYS A 27 -5.63 -4.94 21.42
CA LYS A 27 -6.14 -3.84 20.61
C LYS A 27 -5.02 -3.19 19.78
N PHE A 28 -5.30 -3.00 18.50
CA PHE A 28 -4.56 -2.13 17.59
C PHE A 28 -5.46 -0.99 17.14
N VAL A 29 -4.88 0.15 16.85
CA VAL A 29 -5.59 1.30 16.30
C VAL A 29 -4.94 1.67 14.98
N VAL A 30 -5.72 1.66 13.90
CA VAL A 30 -5.22 1.92 12.55
C VAL A 30 -5.81 3.22 12.03
N SER A 31 -4.95 4.10 11.55
CA SER A 31 -5.33 5.32 10.84
C SER A 31 -4.70 5.31 9.45
N ALA A 32 -5.46 5.72 8.44
CA ALA A 32 -4.99 5.75 7.06
C ALA A 32 -5.37 7.08 6.38
N LYS A 33 -4.41 7.67 5.68
CA LYS A 33 -4.62 8.78 4.75
C LYS A 33 -4.46 8.25 3.34
N LEU A 34 -5.55 8.28 2.57
CA LEU A 34 -5.64 7.77 1.21
C LEU A 34 -5.48 8.95 0.26
N TYR A 35 -4.39 9.01 -0.47
CA TYR A 35 -4.09 10.10 -1.40
C TYR A 35 -4.68 9.80 -2.78
N THR A 36 -5.57 10.68 -3.24
CA THR A 36 -6.29 10.53 -4.51
C THR A 36 -6.66 11.89 -5.08
N SER A 37 -7.39 11.91 -6.19
CA SER A 37 -8.09 13.10 -6.68
C SER A 37 -9.58 12.95 -6.44
N THR A 38 -10.14 13.79 -5.59
CA THR A 38 -11.59 13.79 -5.27
C THR A 38 -12.41 14.64 -6.26
N ARG A 39 -11.75 15.34 -7.22
CA ARG A 39 -12.39 16.32 -8.11
C ARG A 39 -13.52 15.71 -8.92
N LYS A 40 -13.32 14.55 -9.54
CA LYS A 40 -14.35 13.91 -10.37
C LYS A 40 -15.55 13.52 -9.51
N ALA A 41 -15.33 12.85 -8.40
CA ALA A 41 -16.39 12.48 -7.47
C ALA A 41 -17.18 13.70 -6.96
N GLY A 42 -16.47 14.79 -6.62
CA GLY A 42 -17.13 16.04 -6.18
C GLY A 42 -17.96 16.76 -7.24
N LEU A 43 -17.68 16.49 -8.52
CA LEU A 43 -18.46 17.08 -9.64
C LEU A 43 -19.62 16.19 -10.10
N THR A 44 -19.51 14.88 -9.95
CA THR A 44 -20.47 13.90 -10.50
C THR A 44 -21.34 13.23 -9.46
N ASP A 45 -20.97 13.30 -8.19
CA ASP A 45 -21.59 12.56 -7.07
C ASP A 45 -21.63 11.04 -7.30
N GLU A 46 -20.63 10.52 -8.05
CA GLU A 46 -20.50 9.09 -8.36
C GLU A 46 -19.50 8.40 -7.44
N LEU A 47 -19.92 7.37 -6.73
CA LEU A 47 -19.06 6.59 -5.83
C LEU A 47 -17.89 5.91 -6.57
N THR A 48 -18.10 5.48 -7.81
CA THR A 48 -17.07 4.85 -8.64
C THR A 48 -15.93 5.79 -9.03
N ALA A 49 -16.11 7.10 -8.86
CA ALA A 49 -15.08 8.11 -9.06
C ALA A 49 -14.30 8.43 -7.77
N SER A 50 -14.56 7.72 -6.67
CA SER A 50 -13.92 7.91 -5.36
C SER A 50 -13.39 6.58 -4.81
N ILE A 51 -12.57 6.66 -3.75
CA ILE A 51 -12.18 5.48 -2.96
C ILE A 51 -13.26 5.23 -1.92
N HIS A 52 -13.85 4.04 -1.94
CA HIS A 52 -14.85 3.63 -0.97
C HIS A 52 -14.18 3.32 0.38
N TYR A 53 -14.10 4.31 1.28
CA TYR A 53 -13.44 4.19 2.58
C TYR A 53 -14.05 3.08 3.47
N GLY A 54 -15.32 2.72 3.28
CA GLY A 54 -15.96 1.60 3.97
C GLY A 54 -15.34 0.26 3.57
N GLU A 55 -15.11 0.03 2.27
CA GLU A 55 -14.42 -1.16 1.77
C GLU A 55 -12.97 -1.18 2.26
N VAL A 56 -12.25 -0.06 2.19
CA VAL A 56 -10.88 0.05 2.72
C VAL A 56 -10.84 -0.35 4.20
N SER A 57 -11.76 0.17 5.01
CA SER A 57 -11.84 -0.14 6.46
C SER A 57 -12.11 -1.62 6.73
N GLN A 58 -13.00 -2.24 5.93
CA GLN A 58 -13.28 -3.67 6.02
C GLN A 58 -12.07 -4.52 5.63
N MET A 59 -11.36 -4.15 4.57
CA MET A 59 -10.16 -4.85 4.13
C MET A 59 -9.02 -4.74 5.14
N ILE A 60 -8.77 -3.54 5.69
CA ILE A 60 -7.80 -3.34 6.78
C ILE A 60 -8.15 -4.26 7.95
N THR A 61 -9.42 -4.26 8.38
CA THR A 61 -9.88 -5.06 9.51
C THR A 61 -9.71 -6.56 9.25
N LYS A 62 -10.12 -7.02 8.09
CA LYS A 62 -10.03 -8.42 7.68
C LYS A 62 -8.57 -8.88 7.64
N PHE A 63 -7.74 -8.16 6.90
CA PHE A 63 -6.31 -8.49 6.75
C PHE A 63 -5.59 -8.54 8.09
N THR A 64 -5.81 -7.54 8.95
CA THR A 64 -5.19 -7.45 10.28
C THR A 64 -5.59 -8.61 11.18
N LYS A 65 -6.82 -9.15 11.04
CA LYS A 65 -7.30 -10.30 11.84
C LYS A 65 -6.85 -11.67 11.29
N GLU A 66 -6.72 -11.79 9.98
CA GLU A 66 -6.40 -13.07 9.32
C GLU A 66 -4.91 -13.40 9.31
N HIS A 67 -4.04 -12.42 9.57
CA HIS A 67 -2.60 -12.61 9.59
C HIS A 67 -2.03 -12.37 10.98
N THR A 68 -0.87 -12.97 11.26
CA THR A 68 -0.10 -12.74 12.49
C THR A 68 1.33 -12.41 12.12
N TYR A 69 1.78 -11.20 12.47
CA TYR A 69 3.13 -10.73 12.23
C TYR A 69 3.83 -10.40 13.55
N LYS A 70 5.13 -10.60 13.61
CA LYS A 70 5.94 -10.23 14.76
C LYS A 70 6.13 -8.71 14.87
N LEU A 71 6.25 -8.04 13.73
CA LEU A 71 6.57 -6.61 13.62
C LEU A 71 5.40 -5.82 13.06
N LEU A 72 5.13 -4.64 13.63
CA LEU A 72 4.15 -3.70 13.10
C LEU A 72 4.55 -3.18 11.73
N GLU A 73 5.85 -3.06 11.48
CA GLU A 73 6.42 -2.67 10.19
C GLU A 73 6.00 -3.65 9.07
N THR A 74 6.03 -4.95 9.35
CA THR A 74 5.61 -5.97 8.39
C THR A 74 4.11 -5.89 8.13
N LEU A 75 3.30 -5.71 9.17
CA LEU A 75 1.86 -5.52 9.02
C LEU A 75 1.56 -4.27 8.18
N ALA A 76 2.22 -3.15 8.50
CA ALA A 76 2.02 -1.90 7.80
C ALA A 76 2.40 -1.98 6.32
N GLU A 77 3.54 -2.60 6.00
CA GLU A 77 4.02 -2.79 4.62
C GLU A 77 3.04 -3.61 3.79
N ASN A 78 2.63 -4.77 4.30
CA ASN A 78 1.69 -5.65 3.58
C ASN A 78 0.30 -5.02 3.40
N LEU A 79 -0.19 -4.26 4.40
CA LEU A 79 -1.44 -3.51 4.28
C LEU A 79 -1.34 -2.44 3.20
N CYS A 80 -0.25 -1.67 3.16
CA CYS A 80 -0.06 -0.64 2.14
C CYS A 80 -0.02 -1.24 0.74
N GLN A 81 0.74 -2.31 0.54
CA GLN A 81 0.83 -3.00 -0.75
C GLN A 81 -0.53 -3.53 -1.20
N MET A 82 -1.23 -4.27 -0.34
CA MET A 82 -2.56 -4.79 -0.65
C MET A 82 -3.54 -3.67 -1.05
N LEU A 83 -3.59 -2.57 -0.29
CA LEU A 83 -4.53 -1.48 -0.54
C LEU A 83 -4.19 -0.71 -1.82
N LEU A 84 -2.91 -0.49 -2.13
CA LEU A 84 -2.48 0.18 -3.36
C LEU A 84 -2.84 -0.63 -4.61
N HIS A 85 -2.76 -1.96 -4.54
CA HIS A 85 -3.15 -2.83 -5.66
C HIS A 85 -4.67 -2.93 -5.83
N GLU A 86 -5.42 -2.96 -4.72
CA GLU A 86 -6.88 -3.17 -4.74
C GLU A 86 -7.65 -1.90 -5.13
N PHE A 87 -7.09 -0.73 -4.87
CA PHE A 87 -7.73 0.56 -5.15
C PHE A 87 -6.94 1.38 -6.18
N PRO A 88 -7.18 1.21 -7.49
CA PRO A 88 -6.43 1.90 -8.55
C PRO A 88 -6.50 3.43 -8.51
N LEU A 89 -7.52 4.00 -7.86
CA LEU A 89 -7.61 5.46 -7.66
C LEU A 89 -6.71 5.97 -6.53
N MET A 90 -6.08 5.07 -5.76
CA MET A 90 -5.16 5.41 -4.68
C MET A 90 -3.75 5.61 -5.23
N ASN A 91 -3.28 6.85 -5.23
CA ASN A 91 -1.92 7.17 -5.68
C ASN A 91 -0.86 6.87 -4.61
N ALA A 92 -1.22 7.08 -3.35
CA ALA A 92 -0.39 6.81 -2.19
C ALA A 92 -1.26 6.60 -0.95
N ILE A 93 -0.65 6.02 0.09
CA ILE A 93 -1.25 5.83 1.41
C ILE A 93 -0.22 6.15 2.49
N THR A 94 -0.62 6.90 3.51
CA THR A 94 0.08 6.95 4.80
C THR A 94 -0.72 6.12 5.78
N LEU A 95 -0.10 5.07 6.31
CA LEU A 95 -0.70 4.15 7.28
C LEU A 95 0.02 4.26 8.61
N ARG A 96 -0.75 4.47 9.68
CA ARG A 96 -0.29 4.48 11.06
C ARG A 96 -0.96 3.36 11.83
N ILE A 97 -0.16 2.50 12.45
CA ILE A 97 -0.63 1.40 13.30
C ILE A 97 -0.11 1.65 14.71
N GLU A 98 -1.03 1.74 15.66
CA GLU A 98 -0.75 1.94 17.07
C GLU A 98 -1.04 0.67 17.87
N LYS A 99 -0.22 0.44 18.86
CA LYS A 99 -0.31 -0.68 19.81
C LYS A 99 -0.37 -0.12 21.24
N PRO A 100 -1.57 0.30 21.71
CA PRO A 100 -1.71 0.96 23.02
C PRO A 100 -1.31 0.06 24.19
N TRP A 101 -1.45 -1.25 24.06
CA TRP A 101 -1.12 -2.21 25.08
C TRP A 101 0.21 -2.95 24.83
N ALA A 102 1.17 -2.24 24.19
CA ALA A 102 2.48 -2.81 23.97
C ALA A 102 3.16 -3.22 25.29
N PRO A 103 3.64 -4.47 25.45
CA PRO A 103 4.20 -4.97 26.69
C PRO A 103 5.63 -4.44 26.93
N VAL A 104 5.79 -3.12 27.01
CA VAL A 104 7.08 -2.44 27.19
C VAL A 104 7.52 -2.39 28.65
N GLY A 105 6.56 -2.51 29.59
CA GLY A 105 6.83 -2.43 31.03
C GLY A 105 7.14 -1.00 31.53
N LEU A 106 6.87 0.01 30.73
CA LEU A 106 7.06 1.43 31.05
C LEU A 106 5.77 2.20 30.80
N PRO A 107 5.50 3.29 31.55
CA PRO A 107 4.32 4.13 31.29
C PRO A 107 4.49 4.87 29.95
N LEU A 108 3.57 4.59 29.03
CA LEU A 108 3.46 5.25 27.73
C LEU A 108 2.01 5.14 27.23
N ASP A 109 1.60 6.03 26.36
CA ASP A 109 0.25 6.01 25.79
C ASP A 109 0.12 4.94 24.69
N THR A 110 1.08 4.86 23.80
CA THR A 110 1.08 3.92 22.68
C THR A 110 2.47 3.76 22.08
N VAL A 111 2.70 2.64 21.41
CA VAL A 111 3.78 2.48 20.43
C VAL A 111 3.15 2.53 19.04
N ALA A 112 3.78 3.20 18.09
CA ALA A 112 3.24 3.32 16.75
C ALA A 112 4.32 3.17 15.68
N VAL A 113 3.90 2.63 14.53
CA VAL A 113 4.65 2.66 13.27
C VAL A 113 3.81 3.45 12.26
N GLU A 114 4.43 4.39 11.58
CA GLU A 114 3.80 5.15 10.50
C GLU A 114 4.67 5.07 9.26
N ILE A 115 4.10 4.65 8.14
CA ILE A 115 4.78 4.56 6.86
C ILE A 115 3.95 5.20 5.75
N THR A 116 4.63 5.69 4.72
CA THR A 116 3.98 6.17 3.49
C THR A 116 4.49 5.34 2.32
N ARG A 117 3.56 4.84 1.50
CA ARG A 117 3.83 4.11 0.25
C ARG A 117 2.97 4.67 -0.86
N GLY A 118 3.43 4.54 -2.11
CA GLY A 118 2.68 5.04 -3.27
C GLY A 118 3.35 4.67 -4.57
N TRP A 119 2.62 4.84 -5.65
CA TRP A 119 3.10 4.65 -7.00
C TRP A 119 3.98 5.83 -7.43
N HIS A 120 5.06 5.54 -8.13
CA HIS A 120 5.97 6.52 -8.69
C HIS A 120 6.16 6.23 -10.18
N THR A 121 5.84 7.21 -11.02
CA THR A 121 6.12 7.10 -12.45
C THR A 121 7.60 7.26 -12.71
N ALA A 122 8.19 6.29 -13.40
CA ALA A 122 9.58 6.33 -13.87
C ALA A 122 9.62 6.23 -15.39
N TYR A 123 10.53 6.97 -16.03
CA TYR A 123 10.80 6.87 -17.45
C TYR A 123 12.08 6.09 -17.66
N VAL A 124 11.99 4.98 -18.41
CA VAL A 124 13.12 4.09 -18.69
C VAL A 124 13.42 4.13 -20.17
N ALA A 125 14.69 4.37 -20.54
CA ALA A 125 15.15 4.30 -21.91
C ALA A 125 15.91 2.99 -22.15
N PHE A 126 15.54 2.27 -23.19
CA PHE A 126 16.27 1.11 -23.68
C PHE A 126 16.97 1.42 -24.99
N GLY A 127 18.19 0.92 -25.15
CA GLY A 127 18.95 1.01 -26.39
C GLY A 127 19.69 -0.28 -26.67
N SER A 128 19.79 -0.64 -27.96
CA SER A 128 20.60 -1.76 -28.41
C SER A 128 21.34 -1.39 -29.70
N ASN A 129 22.61 -1.75 -29.78
CA ASN A 129 23.48 -1.53 -30.98
C ASN A 129 24.01 -2.83 -31.60
N LEU A 130 23.66 -4.00 -31.05
CA LEU A 130 24.14 -5.31 -31.48
C LEU A 130 22.97 -6.24 -31.81
N GLY A 131 23.19 -7.16 -32.76
CA GLY A 131 22.25 -8.22 -33.09
C GLY A 131 20.85 -7.77 -33.48
N ASP A 132 19.85 -8.50 -33.03
CA ASP A 132 18.45 -8.14 -33.19
C ASP A 132 18.07 -7.06 -32.15
N LYS A 133 18.28 -5.81 -32.52
CA LYS A 133 18.08 -4.63 -31.65
C LYS A 133 16.68 -4.58 -31.08
N LYS A 134 15.68 -4.87 -31.93
CA LYS A 134 14.25 -4.81 -31.50
C LYS A 134 13.96 -5.87 -30.47
N LYS A 135 14.43 -7.10 -30.71
CA LYS A 135 14.24 -8.21 -29.78
C LYS A 135 14.82 -7.90 -28.38
N TYR A 136 16.05 -7.34 -28.33
CA TYR A 136 16.67 -7.00 -27.04
C TYR A 136 15.91 -5.92 -26.27
N ILE A 137 15.32 -4.94 -26.98
CA ILE A 137 14.47 -3.92 -26.35
C ILE A 137 13.17 -4.55 -25.85
N ASP A 138 12.52 -5.40 -26.68
CA ASP A 138 11.30 -6.11 -26.30
C ASP A 138 11.52 -7.00 -25.07
N ASP A 139 12.65 -7.72 -25.01
CA ASP A 139 13.04 -8.55 -23.87
C ASP A 139 13.24 -7.71 -22.61
N GLY A 140 13.83 -6.52 -22.73
CA GLY A 140 13.98 -5.57 -21.61
C GLY A 140 12.63 -5.05 -21.08
N ILE A 141 11.73 -4.69 -21.98
CA ILE A 141 10.36 -4.27 -21.62
C ILE A 141 9.62 -5.41 -20.94
N GLN A 142 9.75 -6.64 -21.47
CA GLN A 142 9.13 -7.81 -20.84
C GLN A 142 9.73 -8.10 -19.46
N GLY A 143 11.01 -7.82 -19.26
CA GLY A 143 11.66 -7.88 -17.95
C GLY A 143 11.01 -6.93 -16.94
N LEU A 144 10.71 -5.69 -17.33
CA LEU A 144 9.99 -4.74 -16.47
C LEU A 144 8.58 -5.25 -16.13
N ARG A 145 7.84 -5.76 -17.12
CA ARG A 145 6.49 -6.32 -16.90
C ARG A 145 6.45 -7.48 -15.91
N ASN A 146 7.56 -8.23 -15.84
CA ASN A 146 7.70 -9.36 -14.93
C ASN A 146 8.30 -8.97 -13.56
N THR A 147 8.66 -7.69 -13.39
CA THR A 147 9.18 -7.19 -12.11
C THR A 147 8.00 -6.97 -11.14
N PRO A 148 8.03 -7.53 -9.93
CA PRO A 148 7.01 -7.27 -8.92
C PRO A 148 6.84 -5.77 -8.68
N ASP A 149 5.61 -5.34 -8.44
CA ASP A 149 5.24 -3.94 -8.15
C ASP A 149 5.67 -2.93 -9.24
N CYS A 150 5.79 -3.40 -10.48
CA CYS A 150 6.11 -2.59 -11.64
C CYS A 150 5.04 -2.76 -12.73
N GLU A 151 4.42 -1.66 -13.14
CA GLU A 151 3.46 -1.62 -14.24
C GLU A 151 4.01 -0.79 -15.39
N VAL A 152 3.97 -1.34 -16.61
CA VAL A 152 4.36 -0.63 -17.83
C VAL A 152 3.13 0.07 -18.40
N GLU A 153 2.96 1.36 -18.07
CA GLU A 153 1.81 2.17 -18.47
C GLU A 153 1.81 2.48 -19.98
N ALA A 154 2.98 2.80 -20.55
CA ALA A 154 3.09 3.16 -21.95
C ALA A 154 4.46 2.80 -22.52
N ILE A 155 4.51 2.57 -23.82
CA ILE A 155 5.73 2.31 -24.58
C ILE A 155 5.74 3.28 -25.77
N SER A 156 6.85 4.01 -25.97
CA SER A 156 7.03 4.88 -27.14
C SER A 156 7.27 4.06 -28.41
N GLU A 157 7.17 4.71 -29.57
CA GLU A 157 7.64 4.15 -30.82
C GLU A 157 9.16 3.93 -30.79
N TYR A 158 9.63 2.95 -31.59
CA TYR A 158 11.07 2.69 -31.74
C TYR A 158 11.71 3.74 -32.63
N LEU A 159 12.79 4.34 -32.15
CA LEU A 159 13.63 5.23 -32.95
C LEU A 159 14.80 4.43 -33.51
N VAL A 160 14.99 4.50 -34.83
CA VAL A 160 16.15 3.93 -35.49
C VAL A 160 17.19 5.04 -35.67
N THR A 161 18.32 4.88 -35.01
CA THR A 161 19.48 5.78 -35.10
C THR A 161 20.64 5.11 -35.81
#